data_c55b9c52d6f243108a5bd64d5826fc8a
#
_entry.id   c55b9c52d6f243108a5bd64d5826fc8a
#
_cell.length_a   1.000
_cell.length_b   1.000
_cell.length_c   1.000
_cell.angle_alpha   90.00
_cell.angle_beta   90.00
_cell.angle_gamma   90.00
#
_symmetry.space_group_name_H-M   'P 1'
#
loop_
_entity.id
_entity.type
_entity.pdbx_description
1 polymer ?
#
loop_
_entity_poly.entity_id
_entity_poly.type
_entity_poly.pdbx_seq_one_letter_code
_entity_poly.pdbx_strand_id
1 'polypeptide(L)'
;GFHVISKYHGANLITINEMELRHELRNKIEDLEILIKKLSSRLKSIYTNVTCGEEGSYVYNSSTNKIIKCPAFANKVADKVGTGDSMLAVLAICLYKKFDIKFSMFLSALAAAHNIQYMANKTSMNKTYITRAAQSYLK
;
A
#
# COMPACT_ATOMS: atom_id res chain seq x y z
N GLY A 1 11.72 -13.07 9.88
CA GLY A 1 12.05 -13.95 8.77
C GLY A 1 12.07 -13.19 7.46
N PHE A 2 12.99 -13.53 6.59
CA PHE A 2 13.02 -12.91 5.23
C PHE A 2 11.78 -13.38 4.46
N HIS A 3 10.83 -12.48 4.27
CA HIS A 3 9.69 -12.73 3.41
C HIS A 3 10.16 -12.63 1.96
N VAL A 4 10.20 -13.77 1.28
CA VAL A 4 10.56 -13.83 -0.14
C VAL A 4 9.26 -13.64 -0.94
N ILE A 5 9.02 -12.43 -1.42
CA ILE A 5 7.80 -12.08 -2.17
C ILE A 5 7.63 -12.91 -3.44
N SER A 6 8.72 -13.43 -3.99
CA SER A 6 8.71 -14.32 -5.17
C SER A 6 7.88 -15.61 -4.98
N LYS A 7 7.55 -15.99 -3.75
CA LYS A 7 6.65 -17.11 -3.46
C LYS A 7 5.18 -16.83 -3.82
N TYR A 8 4.80 -15.56 -3.96
CA TYR A 8 3.40 -15.14 -4.19
C TYR A 8 3.10 -14.88 -5.67
N HIS A 9 3.56 -15.79 -6.52
CA HIS A 9 3.32 -15.70 -7.96
C HIS A 9 1.83 -15.87 -8.28
N GLY A 10 1.29 -15.01 -9.13
CA GLY A 10 -0.13 -15.01 -9.55
C GLY A 10 -1.08 -14.39 -8.53
N ALA A 11 -0.59 -13.73 -7.48
CA ALA A 11 -1.45 -13.03 -6.54
C ALA A 11 -2.16 -11.85 -7.19
N ASN A 12 -3.45 -11.65 -6.88
CA ASN A 12 -4.21 -10.51 -7.41
C ASN A 12 -3.66 -9.17 -6.90
N LEU A 13 -3.25 -9.11 -5.64
CA LEU A 13 -2.66 -7.94 -5.00
C LEU A 13 -1.44 -8.36 -4.19
N ILE A 14 -0.36 -7.63 -4.35
CA ILE A 14 0.82 -7.70 -3.48
C ILE A 14 1.10 -6.32 -2.90
N THR A 15 1.59 -6.29 -1.67
CA THR A 15 2.08 -5.07 -1.02
C THR A 15 3.50 -5.30 -0.54
N ILE A 16 4.38 -4.35 -0.81
CA ILE A 16 5.79 -4.38 -0.47
C ILE A 16 6.27 -2.95 -0.19
N ASN A 17 7.28 -2.76 0.66
CA ASN A 17 7.89 -1.45 0.78
C ASN A 17 8.99 -1.25 -0.27
N GLU A 18 9.37 0.01 -0.52
CA GLU A 18 10.37 0.37 -1.53
C GLU A 18 11.73 -0.31 -1.28
N MET A 19 12.17 -0.37 -0.02
CA MET A 19 13.47 -1.01 0.31
C MET A 19 13.45 -2.50 0.00
N GLU A 20 12.36 -3.18 0.34
CA GLU A 20 12.15 -4.60 0.03
C GLU A 20 12.07 -4.84 -1.48
N LEU A 21 11.36 -3.98 -2.23
CA LEU A 21 11.27 -4.02 -3.68
C LEU A 21 12.66 -3.92 -4.32
N ARG A 22 13.46 -2.92 -3.89
CA ARG A 22 14.83 -2.73 -4.39
C ARG A 22 15.75 -3.90 -4.04
N HIS A 23 15.57 -4.46 -2.85
CA HIS A 23 16.31 -5.65 -2.42
C HIS A 23 15.92 -6.88 -3.24
N GLU A 24 14.62 -7.13 -3.45
CA GLU A 24 14.11 -8.28 -4.22
C GLU A 24 14.60 -8.25 -5.68
N LEU A 25 14.61 -7.06 -6.29
CA LEU A 25 15.08 -6.88 -7.67
C LEU A 25 16.60 -6.65 -7.78
N ARG A 26 17.32 -6.60 -6.63
CA ARG A 26 18.76 -6.29 -6.56
C ARG A 26 19.14 -5.03 -7.33
N ASN A 27 18.30 -4.02 -7.25
CA ASN A 27 18.47 -2.77 -7.99
C ASN A 27 18.15 -1.56 -7.10
N LYS A 28 19.19 -0.76 -6.82
CA LYS A 28 19.12 0.39 -5.90
C LYS A 28 18.90 1.73 -6.60
N ILE A 29 19.14 1.80 -7.90
CA ILE A 29 19.33 3.08 -8.62
C ILE A 29 18.17 3.37 -9.57
N GLU A 30 17.56 2.35 -10.16
CA GLU A 30 16.55 2.50 -11.19
C GLU A 30 15.30 3.21 -10.67
N ASP A 31 14.58 3.86 -11.58
CA ASP A 31 13.31 4.52 -11.30
C ASP A 31 12.30 3.57 -10.65
N LEU A 32 11.59 4.07 -9.63
CA LEU A 32 10.66 3.28 -8.83
C LEU A 32 9.52 2.70 -9.66
N GLU A 33 8.97 3.47 -10.60
CA GLU A 33 7.86 3.01 -11.44
C GLU A 33 8.29 1.86 -12.37
N ILE A 34 9.53 1.89 -12.85
CA ILE A 34 10.10 0.80 -13.64
C ILE A 34 10.25 -0.45 -12.78
N LEU A 35 10.75 -0.32 -11.54
CA LEU A 35 10.90 -1.44 -10.61
C LEU A 35 9.55 -2.06 -10.26
N ILE A 36 8.52 -1.25 -10.03
CA ILE A 36 7.16 -1.72 -9.74
C ILE A 36 6.64 -2.58 -10.91
N LYS A 37 6.77 -2.10 -12.14
CA LYS A 37 6.34 -2.83 -13.34
C LYS A 37 7.14 -4.13 -13.53
N LYS A 38 8.45 -4.12 -13.28
CA LYS A 38 9.29 -5.32 -13.31
C LYS A 38 8.85 -6.36 -12.31
N LEU A 39 8.59 -5.96 -11.06
CA LEU A 39 8.10 -6.88 -10.02
C LEU A 39 6.74 -7.45 -10.39
N SER A 40 5.79 -6.60 -10.82
CA SER A 40 4.46 -7.02 -11.25
C SER A 40 4.52 -8.05 -12.37
N SER A 41 5.32 -7.80 -13.40
CA SER A 41 5.51 -8.73 -14.52
C SER A 41 6.12 -10.06 -14.07
N ARG A 42 7.16 -10.01 -13.21
CA ARG A 42 7.82 -11.20 -12.65
C ARG A 42 6.86 -12.07 -11.84
N LEU A 43 6.00 -11.44 -11.02
CA LEU A 43 5.05 -12.15 -10.16
C LEU A 43 3.69 -12.40 -10.82
N LYS A 44 3.45 -11.85 -12.00
CA LYS A 44 2.14 -11.88 -12.70
C LYS A 44 1.02 -11.37 -11.81
N SER A 45 1.27 -10.34 -11.01
CA SER A 45 0.26 -9.71 -10.15
C SER A 45 -0.62 -8.74 -10.94
N ILE A 46 -1.91 -8.65 -10.60
CA ILE A 46 -2.82 -7.67 -11.18
C ILE A 46 -2.54 -6.29 -10.58
N TYR A 47 -2.44 -6.22 -9.25
CA TYR A 47 -2.13 -5.00 -8.52
C TYR A 47 -0.83 -5.16 -7.73
N THR A 48 0.06 -4.20 -7.89
CA THR A 48 1.31 -4.10 -7.11
C THR A 48 1.32 -2.79 -6.35
N ASN A 49 1.17 -2.85 -5.03
CA ASN A 49 1.23 -1.71 -4.14
C ASN A 49 2.63 -1.60 -3.53
N VAL A 50 3.26 -0.43 -3.64
CA VAL A 50 4.56 -0.14 -3.04
C VAL A 50 4.43 1.04 -2.09
N THR A 51 4.80 0.84 -0.83
CA THR A 51 4.78 1.88 0.20
C THR A 51 6.15 2.55 0.29
N CYS A 52 6.17 3.89 0.34
CA CYS A 52 7.37 4.73 0.33
C CYS A 52 7.46 5.64 1.56
N GLY A 53 6.97 5.18 2.72
CA GLY A 53 7.02 5.94 3.97
C GLY A 53 6.26 7.26 3.86
N GLU A 54 6.96 8.38 4.11
CA GLU A 54 6.39 9.72 4.09
C GLU A 54 5.96 10.21 2.71
N GLU A 55 6.49 9.61 1.65
CA GLU A 55 6.08 9.91 0.28
C GLU A 55 4.74 9.27 -0.11
N GLY A 56 4.21 8.37 0.73
CA GLY A 56 2.95 7.69 0.48
C GLY A 56 3.10 6.33 -0.18
N SER A 57 2.32 6.07 -1.21
CA SER A 57 2.31 4.77 -1.90
C SER A 57 1.99 4.87 -3.38
N TYR A 58 2.41 3.85 -4.12
CA TYR A 58 2.15 3.68 -5.54
C TYR A 58 1.41 2.37 -5.77
N VAL A 59 0.34 2.37 -6.54
CA VAL A 59 -0.32 1.15 -7.02
C VAL A 59 -0.23 1.08 -8.53
N TYR A 60 0.38 0.02 -9.01
CA TYR A 60 0.38 -0.35 -10.41
C TYR A 60 -0.73 -1.35 -10.70
N ASN A 61 -1.52 -1.08 -11.75
CA ASN A 61 -2.50 -2.01 -12.30
C ASN A 61 -1.98 -2.53 -13.65
N SER A 62 -1.61 -3.81 -13.69
CA SER A 62 -1.06 -4.44 -14.89
C SER A 62 -2.06 -4.55 -16.04
N SER A 63 -3.37 -4.65 -15.74
CA SER A 63 -4.42 -4.74 -16.77
C SER A 63 -4.59 -3.43 -17.56
N THR A 64 -4.34 -2.28 -16.92
CA THR A 64 -4.49 -0.96 -17.52
C THR A 64 -3.15 -0.29 -17.82
N ASN A 65 -2.05 -0.89 -17.39
CA ASN A 65 -0.68 -0.35 -17.43
C ASN A 65 -0.56 1.06 -16.79
N LYS A 66 -1.34 1.32 -15.72
CA LYS A 66 -1.36 2.61 -15.03
C LYS A 66 -0.77 2.50 -13.64
N ILE A 67 0.01 3.51 -13.26
CA ILE A 67 0.46 3.73 -11.89
C ILE A 67 -0.34 4.90 -11.30
N ILE A 68 -0.80 4.74 -10.07
CA ILE A 68 -1.49 5.76 -9.30
C ILE A 68 -0.71 5.99 -8.02
N LYS A 69 -0.44 7.26 -7.71
CA LYS A 69 0.21 7.68 -6.46
C LYS A 69 -0.83 8.19 -5.48
N CYS A 70 -0.67 7.83 -4.20
CA CYS A 70 -1.43 8.35 -3.08
C CYS A 70 -0.46 8.91 -2.05
N PRO A 71 -0.62 10.17 -1.59
CA PRO A 71 0.24 10.74 -0.55
C PRO A 71 0.04 10.03 0.79
N ALA A 72 1.01 10.17 1.69
CA ALA A 72 0.84 9.76 3.07
C ALA A 72 -0.07 10.75 3.82
N PHE A 73 -0.94 10.22 4.69
CA PHE A 73 -1.83 11.03 5.54
C PHE A 73 -1.34 11.15 6.99
N ALA A 74 -0.20 10.55 7.34
CA ALA A 74 0.41 10.65 8.66
C ALA A 74 1.55 11.68 8.63
N ASN A 75 1.46 12.70 9.49
CA ASN A 75 2.47 13.76 9.60
C ASN A 75 3.70 13.38 10.42
N LYS A 76 3.65 12.29 11.19
CA LYS A 76 4.78 11.77 11.99
C LYS A 76 4.70 10.25 12.04
N VAL A 77 5.74 9.59 11.57
CA VAL A 77 5.86 8.14 11.62
C VAL A 77 6.56 7.77 12.93
N ALA A 78 5.77 7.45 13.96
CA ALA A 78 6.32 6.98 15.25
C ALA A 78 6.76 5.51 15.18
N ASP A 79 6.04 4.67 14.44
CA ASP A 79 6.38 3.27 14.24
C ASP A 79 5.84 2.78 12.88
N LYS A 80 6.72 2.10 12.12
CA LYS A 80 6.39 1.62 10.75
C LYS A 80 5.84 0.20 10.73
N VAL A 81 5.85 -0.50 11.87
CA VAL A 81 5.43 -1.91 11.96
C VAL A 81 3.90 -2.02 11.79
N GLY A 82 3.45 -2.90 10.90
CA GLY A 82 2.01 -3.16 10.67
C GLY A 82 1.29 -2.16 9.76
N THR A 83 1.93 -1.07 9.35
CA THR A 83 1.34 -0.09 8.42
C THR A 83 1.03 -0.71 7.06
N GLY A 84 1.97 -1.48 6.53
CA GLY A 84 1.81 -2.21 5.27
C GLY A 84 0.69 -3.24 5.32
N ASP A 85 0.56 -3.96 6.44
CA ASP A 85 -0.49 -4.98 6.63
C ASP A 85 -1.88 -4.34 6.69
N SER A 86 -2.03 -3.22 7.39
CA SER A 86 -3.29 -2.46 7.44
C SER A 86 -3.68 -1.94 6.07
N MET A 87 -2.71 -1.45 5.31
CA MET A 87 -2.91 -0.98 3.95
C MET A 87 -3.32 -2.12 3.02
N LEU A 88 -2.63 -3.25 3.09
CA LEU A 88 -2.95 -4.46 2.33
C LEU A 88 -4.39 -4.93 2.59
N ALA A 89 -4.78 -5.02 3.87
CA ALA A 89 -6.09 -5.51 4.28
C ALA A 89 -7.22 -4.65 3.70
N VAL A 90 -7.14 -3.32 3.87
CA VAL A 90 -8.17 -2.40 3.37
C VAL A 90 -8.18 -2.34 1.86
N LEU A 91 -7.01 -2.25 1.21
CA LEU A 91 -6.90 -2.23 -0.24
C LEU A 91 -7.48 -3.51 -0.88
N ALA A 92 -7.19 -4.68 -0.30
CA ALA A 92 -7.70 -5.96 -0.77
C ALA A 92 -9.23 -6.01 -0.70
N ILE A 93 -9.84 -5.57 0.40
CA ILE A 93 -11.29 -5.52 0.56
C ILE A 93 -11.92 -4.57 -0.46
N CYS A 94 -11.36 -3.38 -0.63
CA CYS A 94 -11.87 -2.39 -1.59
C CYS A 94 -11.81 -2.91 -3.03
N LEU A 95 -10.69 -3.52 -3.43
CA LEU A 95 -10.53 -4.10 -4.76
C LEU A 95 -11.45 -5.31 -4.98
N TYR A 96 -11.63 -6.17 -3.97
CA TYR A 96 -12.60 -7.26 -4.02
C TYR A 96 -14.03 -6.76 -4.24
N LYS A 97 -14.40 -5.64 -3.60
CA LYS A 97 -15.69 -4.96 -3.77
C LYS A 97 -15.77 -4.12 -5.06
N LYS A 98 -14.74 -4.13 -5.90
CA LYS A 98 -14.67 -3.39 -7.16
C LYS A 98 -14.81 -1.87 -7.01
N PHE A 99 -14.33 -1.33 -5.89
CA PHE A 99 -14.25 0.12 -5.72
C PHE A 99 -13.22 0.71 -6.68
N ASP A 100 -13.40 1.99 -7.02
CA ASP A 100 -12.40 2.74 -7.78
C ASP A 100 -11.04 2.68 -7.10
N ILE A 101 -9.97 2.55 -7.90
CA ILE A 101 -8.62 2.33 -7.38
C ILE A 101 -8.09 3.53 -6.58
N LYS A 102 -8.42 4.77 -6.99
CA LYS A 102 -7.99 5.98 -6.27
C LYS A 102 -8.67 6.05 -4.92
N PHE A 103 -9.98 5.77 -4.88
CA PHE A 103 -10.74 5.70 -3.64
C PHE A 103 -10.24 4.58 -2.73
N SER A 104 -9.92 3.42 -3.28
CA SER A 104 -9.35 2.28 -2.54
C SER A 104 -8.01 2.63 -1.90
N MET A 105 -7.12 3.31 -2.65
CA MET A 105 -5.84 3.79 -2.13
C MET A 105 -6.02 4.83 -1.03
N PHE A 106 -6.93 5.77 -1.22
CA PHE A 106 -7.25 6.79 -0.21
C PHE A 106 -7.69 6.14 1.11
N LEU A 107 -8.65 5.21 1.08
CA LEU A 107 -9.12 4.51 2.28
C LEU A 107 -8.01 3.68 2.93
N SER A 108 -7.20 2.99 2.14
CA SER A 108 -6.08 2.19 2.65
C SER A 108 -4.98 3.05 3.27
N ALA A 109 -4.71 4.23 2.72
CA ALA A 109 -3.75 5.19 3.27
C ALA A 109 -4.27 5.83 4.58
N LEU A 110 -5.58 6.10 4.70
CA LEU A 110 -6.18 6.51 5.98
C LEU A 110 -6.08 5.42 7.05
N ALA A 111 -6.31 4.17 6.68
CA ALA A 111 -6.16 3.04 7.60
C ALA A 111 -4.71 2.89 8.09
N ALA A 112 -3.74 3.05 7.18
CA ALA A 112 -2.32 3.05 7.51
C ALA A 112 -1.96 4.19 8.48
N ALA A 113 -2.43 5.42 8.21
CA ALA A 113 -2.22 6.58 9.06
C ALA A 113 -2.84 6.40 10.46
N HIS A 114 -4.04 5.82 10.53
CA HIS A 114 -4.67 5.48 11.80
C HIS A 114 -3.83 4.50 12.61
N ASN A 115 -3.32 3.45 11.96
CA ASN A 115 -2.52 2.44 12.65
C ASN A 115 -1.24 3.04 13.26
N ILE A 116 -0.57 3.95 12.53
CA ILE A 116 0.61 4.66 13.03
C ILE A 116 0.29 5.47 14.29
N GLN A 117 -0.86 6.16 14.32
CA GLN A 117 -1.25 7.01 15.46
C GLN A 117 -1.64 6.19 16.71
N TYR A 118 -2.19 5.00 16.52
CA TYR A 118 -2.79 4.20 17.58
C TYR A 118 -1.99 2.98 18.02
N MET A 119 -0.92 2.58 17.32
CA MET A 119 0.00 1.55 17.81
C MET A 119 0.63 1.94 19.15
N ALA A 120 0.85 3.24 19.38
CA ALA A 120 1.23 3.76 20.69
C ALA A 120 0.14 3.56 21.76
N ASN A 121 -1.14 3.40 21.40
CA ASN A 121 -2.30 3.38 22.29
C ASN A 121 -3.08 2.06 22.30
N LYS A 122 -2.62 1.00 21.66
CA LYS A 122 -3.20 -0.37 21.67
C LYS A 122 -4.69 -0.47 21.31
N THR A 123 -5.24 0.43 20.52
CA THR A 123 -6.64 0.35 20.07
C THR A 123 -6.76 -0.24 18.68
N SER A 124 -7.72 -1.16 18.51
CA SER A 124 -8.00 -1.77 17.20
C SER A 124 -8.59 -0.76 16.20
N MET A 125 -8.37 -0.99 14.91
CA MET A 125 -8.94 -0.19 13.83
C MET A 125 -10.46 -0.12 13.94
N ASN A 126 -11.04 1.10 13.99
CA ASN A 126 -12.46 1.33 14.14
C ASN A 126 -13.05 1.90 12.84
N LYS A 127 -14.11 1.26 12.34
CA LYS A 127 -14.87 1.70 11.16
C LYS A 127 -15.33 3.17 11.27
N THR A 128 -15.79 3.57 12.45
CA THR A 128 -16.28 4.94 12.72
C THR A 128 -15.19 5.98 12.50
N TYR A 129 -13.94 5.67 12.88
CA TYR A 129 -12.83 6.59 12.67
C TYR A 129 -12.53 6.76 11.18
N ILE A 130 -12.39 5.65 10.42
CA ILE A 130 -12.12 5.71 8.99
C ILE A 130 -13.21 6.49 8.26
N THR A 131 -14.48 6.27 8.63
CA THR A 131 -15.61 6.99 8.04
C THR A 131 -15.52 8.49 8.32
N ARG A 132 -15.24 8.90 9.57
CA ARG A 132 -15.11 10.32 9.94
C ARG A 132 -13.90 10.97 9.28
N ALA A 133 -12.77 10.29 9.26
CA ALA A 133 -11.57 10.78 8.58
C ALA A 133 -11.83 10.97 7.08
N ALA A 134 -12.42 9.99 6.40
CA ALA A 134 -12.80 10.11 4.99
C ALA A 134 -13.75 11.31 4.75
N GLN A 135 -14.76 11.49 5.58
CA GLN A 135 -15.69 12.63 5.50
C GLN A 135 -15.00 13.98 5.69
N SER A 136 -13.96 14.08 6.52
CA SER A 136 -13.22 15.32 6.72
C SER A 136 -12.37 15.74 5.54
N TYR A 137 -11.87 14.77 4.76
CA TYR A 137 -11.08 15.02 3.55
C TYR A 137 -11.92 15.22 2.28
N LEU A 138 -13.19 14.83 2.31
CA LEU A 138 -14.11 14.96 1.17
C LEU A 138 -14.98 16.24 1.23
N LYS A 139 -14.81 17.06 2.27
CA LYS A 139 -15.41 18.40 2.40
C LYS A 139 -14.51 19.44 1.73
#